data_c415383f03e18c198fdb870a010e4333
#
_entry.id   c415383f03e18c198fdb870a010e4333
#
_cell.length_a   1.000
_cell.length_b   1.000
_cell.length_c   1.000
_cell.angle_alpha   90.00
_cell.angle_beta   90.00
_cell.angle_gamma   90.00
#
_symmetry.space_group_name_H-M   'P 1'
#
loop_
_entity.id
_entity.type
_entity.pdbx_description
1 polymer ?
#
loop_
_entity_poly.entity_id
_entity_poly.type
_entity_poly.pdbx_seq_one_letter_code
_entity_poly.pdbx_strand_id
1 'polypeptide(L)'
;FNQFVATMDLMLEYNFAKADPLGADYDQGALELACGNVAFWPNGCWAWPNLVEGGADVNGEFGFISFVLGDDTSDFANNMIQASASKQIMVDKVQSTAEQQAAAKEFINYLVYDANGQKMFVEETALIPAAKNNPNAPLDPLGKDIAERTAAGLLYTSCFIAPSDHWSVIGAAMQKYISGNSSKADLASAL
;
A
#
# COMPACT_ATOMS: atom_id res chain seq x y z
N PHE A 1 5.79 -2.51 20.23
CA PHE A 1 6.87 -1.61 19.84
C PHE A 1 8.18 -2.38 19.58
N ASN A 2 8.71 -3.14 20.54
CA ASN A 2 10.01 -3.83 20.40
C ASN A 2 10.05 -4.80 19.22
N GLN A 3 8.99 -5.57 18.99
CA GLN A 3 8.87 -6.47 17.82
C GLN A 3 8.86 -5.68 16.50
N PHE A 4 8.10 -4.59 16.44
CA PHE A 4 8.08 -3.71 15.28
C PHE A 4 9.48 -3.17 14.95
N VAL A 5 10.19 -2.65 15.96
CA VAL A 5 11.55 -2.13 15.77
C VAL A 5 12.52 -3.24 15.37
N ALA A 6 12.39 -4.45 15.95
CA ALA A 6 13.22 -5.59 15.55
C ALA A 6 13.04 -5.98 14.08
N THR A 7 11.79 -6.02 13.60
CA THR A 7 11.50 -6.25 12.18
C THR A 7 12.08 -5.14 11.31
N MET A 8 11.96 -3.88 11.72
CA MET A 8 12.57 -2.77 10.99
C MET A 8 14.10 -2.87 10.95
N ASP A 9 14.75 -3.21 12.06
CA ASP A 9 16.21 -3.40 12.08
C ASP A 9 16.65 -4.49 11.12
N LEU A 10 15.89 -5.59 11.06
CA LEU A 10 16.14 -6.66 10.10
C LEU A 10 15.97 -6.16 8.65
N MET A 11 14.92 -5.39 8.36
CA MET A 11 14.72 -4.80 7.05
C MET A 11 15.85 -3.84 6.66
N LEU A 12 16.37 -3.06 7.61
CA LEU A 12 17.51 -2.17 7.38
C LEU A 12 18.82 -2.95 7.16
N GLU A 13 19.01 -4.06 7.86
CA GLU A 13 20.17 -4.92 7.69
C GLU A 13 20.26 -5.51 6.28
N TYR A 14 19.10 -5.89 5.71
CA TYR A 14 19.00 -6.48 4.36
C TYR A 14 18.53 -5.47 3.30
N ASN A 15 18.53 -4.18 3.61
CA ASN A 15 18.08 -3.14 2.69
C ASN A 15 19.03 -3.08 1.48
N PHE A 16 18.46 -3.11 0.27
CA PHE A 16 19.16 -2.91 -0.97
C PHE A 16 19.99 -1.60 -0.97
N ALA A 17 19.41 -0.51 -0.47
CA ALA A 17 20.03 0.81 -0.35
C ALA A 17 20.70 1.01 1.02
N LYS A 18 21.32 -0.03 1.59
CA LYS A 18 21.90 -0.01 2.95
C LYS A 18 22.88 1.14 3.21
N ALA A 19 23.62 1.56 2.18
CA ALA A 19 24.60 2.65 2.29
C ALA A 19 23.93 4.02 2.47
N ASP A 20 22.72 4.21 1.91
CA ASP A 20 21.90 5.40 2.05
C ASP A 20 20.41 5.02 2.05
N PRO A 21 19.89 4.52 3.18
CA PRO A 21 18.52 4.03 3.25
C PRO A 21 17.46 5.13 3.12
N LEU A 22 17.82 6.40 3.24
CA LEU A 22 16.91 7.54 3.03
C LEU A 22 16.93 8.06 1.60
N GLY A 23 17.95 7.72 0.81
CA GLY A 23 18.05 8.07 -0.60
C GLY A 23 17.33 7.10 -1.54
N ALA A 24 16.64 6.09 -1.00
CA ALA A 24 15.91 5.12 -1.80
C ALA A 24 14.73 5.77 -2.54
N ASP A 25 14.61 5.48 -3.83
CA ASP A 25 13.58 5.96 -4.72
C ASP A 25 12.46 4.91 -4.88
N TYR A 26 11.21 5.34 -5.06
CA TYR A 26 10.06 4.45 -5.23
C TYR A 26 10.17 3.60 -6.49
N ASP A 27 10.50 4.21 -7.62
CA ASP A 27 10.59 3.52 -8.91
C ASP A 27 11.78 2.56 -8.94
N GLN A 28 12.89 2.92 -8.27
CA GLN A 28 14.01 2.02 -8.06
C GLN A 28 13.59 0.77 -7.25
N GLY A 29 12.80 0.92 -6.19
CA GLY A 29 12.28 -0.22 -5.42
C GLY A 29 11.43 -1.17 -6.26
N ALA A 30 10.58 -0.63 -7.13
CA ALA A 30 9.78 -1.42 -8.07
C ALA A 30 10.68 -2.19 -9.07
N LEU A 31 11.66 -1.51 -9.65
CA LEU A 31 12.63 -2.11 -10.59
C LEU A 31 13.42 -3.25 -9.95
N GLU A 32 13.93 -3.06 -8.74
CA GLU A 32 14.73 -4.09 -8.05
C GLU A 32 13.90 -5.34 -7.73
N LEU A 33 12.63 -5.17 -7.32
CA LEU A 33 11.72 -6.31 -7.13
C LEU A 33 11.36 -6.98 -8.46
N ALA A 34 11.05 -6.20 -9.50
CA ALA A 34 10.70 -6.71 -10.82
C ALA A 34 11.84 -7.52 -11.45
N CYS A 35 13.09 -7.08 -11.26
CA CYS A 35 14.30 -7.78 -11.74
C CYS A 35 14.73 -8.96 -10.86
N GLY A 36 14.07 -9.20 -9.72
CA GLY A 36 14.44 -10.26 -8.78
C GLY A 36 15.70 -9.98 -7.96
N ASN A 37 16.18 -8.74 -7.92
CA ASN A 37 17.32 -8.35 -7.11
C ASN A 37 16.99 -8.24 -5.62
N VAL A 38 15.73 -8.00 -5.29
CA VAL A 38 15.17 -8.05 -3.94
C VAL A 38 13.96 -8.97 -3.90
N ALA A 39 13.74 -9.64 -2.78
CA ALA A 39 12.62 -10.57 -2.59
C ALA A 39 11.40 -9.89 -1.97
N PHE A 40 11.58 -8.79 -1.27
CA PHE A 40 10.53 -8.11 -0.52
C PHE A 40 10.62 -6.60 -0.72
N TRP A 41 9.47 -5.97 -0.91
CA TRP A 41 9.33 -4.52 -1.00
C TRP A 41 8.06 -4.07 -0.26
N PRO A 42 8.19 -3.25 0.79
CA PRO A 42 7.02 -2.75 1.53
C PRO A 42 6.18 -1.84 0.66
N ASN A 43 5.05 -2.34 0.17
CA ASN A 43 4.17 -1.58 -0.72
C ASN A 43 2.74 -2.15 -0.70
N GLY A 44 1.88 -1.67 -1.62
CA GLY A 44 0.50 -2.12 -1.78
C GLY A 44 0.16 -2.50 -3.23
N CYS A 45 -1.07 -2.98 -3.45
CA CYS A 45 -1.52 -3.44 -4.78
C CYS A 45 -1.39 -2.39 -5.89
N TRP A 46 -1.47 -1.12 -5.55
CA TRP A 46 -1.27 -0.01 -6.49
C TRP A 46 0.11 0.04 -7.16
N ALA A 47 1.08 -0.70 -6.63
CA ALA A 47 2.43 -0.78 -7.18
C ALA A 47 2.53 -1.68 -8.42
N TRP A 48 1.48 -2.45 -8.75
CA TRP A 48 1.53 -3.37 -9.88
C TRP A 48 1.94 -2.72 -11.21
N PRO A 49 1.37 -1.57 -11.63
CA PRO A 49 1.81 -0.90 -12.85
C PRO A 49 3.31 -0.56 -12.86
N ASN A 50 3.86 -0.12 -11.73
CA ASN A 50 5.29 0.19 -11.60
C ASN A 50 6.17 -1.08 -11.71
N LEU A 51 5.70 -2.22 -11.18
CA LEU A 51 6.40 -3.50 -11.33
C LEU A 51 6.43 -3.93 -12.80
N VAL A 52 5.32 -3.80 -13.52
CA VAL A 52 5.23 -4.11 -14.95
C VAL A 52 6.15 -3.19 -15.77
N GLU A 53 6.16 -1.90 -15.49
CA GLU A 53 7.07 -0.93 -16.11
C GLU A 53 8.54 -1.26 -15.81
N GLY A 54 8.84 -1.76 -14.61
CA GLY A 54 10.14 -2.26 -14.20
C GLY A 54 10.54 -3.60 -14.83
N GLY A 55 9.64 -4.24 -15.61
CA GLY A 55 9.90 -5.48 -16.34
C GLY A 55 9.45 -6.75 -15.62
N ALA A 56 8.57 -6.66 -14.60
CA ALA A 56 8.00 -7.84 -13.96
C ALA A 56 7.27 -8.72 -14.98
N ASP A 57 7.44 -10.04 -14.85
CA ASP A 57 6.62 -10.99 -15.60
C ASP A 57 5.17 -10.90 -15.13
N VAL A 58 4.27 -10.51 -16.04
CA VAL A 58 2.83 -10.39 -15.76
C VAL A 58 2.17 -11.71 -15.36
N ASN A 59 2.80 -12.84 -15.67
CA ASN A 59 2.40 -14.17 -15.25
C ASN A 59 3.22 -14.69 -14.05
N GLY A 60 4.10 -13.85 -13.50
CA GLY A 60 4.95 -14.20 -12.38
C GLY A 60 4.17 -14.36 -11.08
N GLU A 61 4.77 -15.05 -10.14
CA GLU A 61 4.21 -15.27 -8.81
C GLU A 61 4.57 -14.09 -7.90
N PHE A 62 3.64 -13.14 -7.80
CA PHE A 62 3.70 -12.04 -6.84
C PHE A 62 2.54 -12.16 -5.86
N GLY A 63 2.77 -11.79 -4.61
CA GLY A 63 1.75 -11.79 -3.57
C GLY A 63 2.17 -10.95 -2.37
N PHE A 64 1.36 -10.98 -1.33
CA PHE A 64 1.61 -10.26 -0.10
C PHE A 64 2.01 -11.18 1.04
N ILE A 65 2.94 -10.72 1.85
CA ILE A 65 3.15 -11.24 3.20
C ILE A 65 2.77 -10.15 4.19
N SER A 66 2.37 -10.58 5.39
CA SER A 66 2.14 -9.66 6.50
C SER A 66 3.43 -8.96 6.91
N PHE A 67 3.32 -7.78 7.51
CA PHE A 67 4.44 -7.20 8.25
C PHE A 67 4.62 -8.00 9.53
N VAL A 68 5.56 -8.94 9.53
CA VAL A 68 5.70 -9.95 10.57
C VAL A 68 6.22 -9.34 11.86
N LEU A 69 5.53 -9.60 12.97
CA LEU A 69 5.88 -9.15 14.32
C LEU A 69 6.32 -10.34 15.19
N GLY A 70 7.42 -10.97 14.82
CA GLY A 70 7.92 -12.17 15.48
C GLY A 70 7.70 -13.44 14.66
N ASP A 71 7.93 -14.60 15.25
CA ASP A 71 7.92 -15.91 14.58
C ASP A 71 6.71 -16.80 14.92
N ASP A 72 5.75 -16.27 15.69
CA ASP A 72 4.51 -16.99 16.01
C ASP A 72 3.55 -17.00 14.82
N THR A 73 3.51 -18.11 14.10
CA THR A 73 2.62 -18.30 12.94
C THR A 73 1.14 -18.42 13.32
N SER A 74 0.81 -18.56 14.59
CA SER A 74 -0.58 -18.56 15.07
C SER A 74 -1.11 -17.16 15.40
N ASP A 75 -0.22 -16.15 15.50
CA ASP A 75 -0.63 -14.77 15.70
C ASP A 75 -1.33 -14.26 14.44
N PHE A 76 -2.56 -13.75 14.61
CA PHE A 76 -3.34 -13.21 13.50
C PHE A 76 -2.61 -12.07 12.78
N ALA A 77 -1.85 -11.26 13.51
CA ALA A 77 -1.07 -10.15 12.95
C ALA A 77 -0.02 -10.62 11.93
N ASN A 78 0.47 -11.85 12.07
CA ASN A 78 1.44 -12.44 11.16
C ASN A 78 0.79 -13.13 9.94
N ASN A 79 -0.54 -13.27 9.93
CA ASN A 79 -1.28 -13.95 8.86
C ASN A 79 -2.20 -13.04 8.06
N MET A 80 -2.56 -11.88 8.60
CA MET A 80 -3.48 -10.94 7.97
C MET A 80 -2.73 -9.76 7.36
N ILE A 81 -3.22 -9.26 6.24
CA ILE A 81 -2.73 -8.01 5.65
C ILE A 81 -3.71 -6.87 5.89
N GLN A 82 -3.18 -5.65 5.93
CA GLN A 82 -4.00 -4.46 6.02
C GLN A 82 -4.64 -4.15 4.67
N ALA A 83 -5.97 -4.00 4.65
CA ALA A 83 -6.69 -3.48 3.51
C ALA A 83 -7.73 -2.44 3.95
N SER A 84 -7.81 -1.34 3.23
CA SER A 84 -8.76 -0.26 3.49
C SER A 84 -9.11 0.47 2.21
N ALA A 85 -10.23 1.21 2.21
CA ALA A 85 -10.56 2.14 1.14
C ALA A 85 -9.63 3.37 1.22
N SER A 86 -8.41 3.22 0.72
CA SER A 86 -7.33 4.23 0.81
C SER A 86 -7.49 5.38 -0.18
N LYS A 87 -8.27 5.19 -1.25
CA LYS A 87 -8.55 6.20 -2.28
C LYS A 87 -9.99 6.68 -2.15
N GLN A 88 -10.16 7.99 -2.14
CA GLN A 88 -11.47 8.62 -2.02
C GLN A 88 -11.58 9.72 -3.08
N ILE A 89 -12.74 9.84 -3.70
CA ILE A 89 -13.06 10.89 -4.65
C ILE A 89 -13.94 11.92 -3.95
N MET A 90 -13.50 13.17 -3.96
CA MET A 90 -14.23 14.28 -3.35
C MET A 90 -14.67 15.28 -4.42
N VAL A 91 -15.88 15.83 -4.26
CA VAL A 91 -16.38 16.91 -5.10
C VAL A 91 -16.32 18.21 -4.29
N ASP A 92 -15.55 19.19 -4.78
CA ASP A 92 -15.48 20.52 -4.15
C ASP A 92 -16.81 21.24 -4.32
N LYS A 93 -17.43 21.63 -3.20
CA LYS A 93 -18.73 22.32 -3.18
C LYS A 93 -18.59 23.85 -3.12
N VAL A 94 -17.40 24.36 -2.85
CA VAL A 94 -17.18 25.78 -2.55
C VAL A 94 -16.53 26.49 -3.74
N GLN A 95 -15.52 25.89 -4.34
CA GLN A 95 -14.75 26.53 -5.41
C GLN A 95 -15.20 26.09 -6.82
N SER A 96 -15.83 24.89 -6.92
CA SER A 96 -16.33 24.40 -8.20
C SER A 96 -17.68 24.99 -8.57
N THR A 97 -17.88 25.30 -9.86
CA THR A 97 -19.19 25.72 -10.39
C THR A 97 -20.20 24.58 -10.35
N ALA A 98 -21.47 24.87 -10.51
CA ALA A 98 -22.54 23.88 -10.54
C ALA A 98 -22.34 22.86 -11.70
N GLU A 99 -21.88 23.33 -12.86
CA GLU A 99 -21.57 22.50 -14.02
C GLU A 99 -20.38 21.57 -13.76
N GLN A 100 -19.32 22.08 -13.14
CA GLN A 100 -18.16 21.27 -12.75
C GLN A 100 -18.54 20.19 -11.72
N GLN A 101 -19.37 20.54 -10.73
CA GLN A 101 -19.88 19.58 -9.76
C GLN A 101 -20.78 18.51 -10.41
N ALA A 102 -21.60 18.90 -11.38
CA ALA A 102 -22.44 17.97 -12.15
C ALA A 102 -21.58 17.00 -12.96
N ALA A 103 -20.58 17.52 -13.70
CA ALA A 103 -19.67 16.69 -14.47
C ALA A 103 -18.85 15.71 -13.59
N ALA A 104 -18.37 16.17 -12.44
CA ALA A 104 -17.67 15.29 -11.49
C ALA A 104 -18.56 14.15 -10.96
N LYS A 105 -19.83 14.46 -10.65
CA LYS A 105 -20.79 13.43 -10.22
C LYS A 105 -21.13 12.45 -11.34
N GLU A 106 -21.26 12.92 -12.59
CA GLU A 106 -21.49 12.09 -13.75
C GLU A 106 -20.31 11.13 -13.98
N PHE A 107 -19.08 11.63 -13.87
CA PHE A 107 -17.88 10.80 -13.96
C PHE A 107 -17.83 9.73 -12.85
N ILE A 108 -18.14 10.08 -11.61
CA ILE A 108 -18.21 9.11 -10.51
C ILE A 108 -19.29 8.05 -10.79
N ASN A 109 -20.47 8.48 -11.28
CA ASN A 109 -21.54 7.57 -11.64
C ASN A 109 -21.12 6.63 -12.79
N TYR A 110 -20.41 7.13 -13.79
CA TYR A 110 -19.83 6.31 -14.84
C TYR A 110 -18.91 5.22 -14.27
N LEU A 111 -17.96 5.57 -13.40
CA LEU A 111 -17.05 4.60 -12.78
C LEU A 111 -17.77 3.54 -11.94
N VAL A 112 -18.88 3.91 -11.29
CA VAL A 112 -19.59 3.03 -10.35
C VAL A 112 -20.69 2.19 -11.01
N TYR A 113 -21.37 2.71 -12.03
CA TYR A 113 -22.59 2.10 -12.55
C TYR A 113 -22.53 1.72 -14.05
N ASP A 114 -21.64 2.31 -14.84
CA ASP A 114 -21.47 1.94 -16.24
C ASP A 114 -20.54 0.71 -16.36
N ALA A 115 -20.90 -0.25 -17.19
CA ALA A 115 -20.13 -1.49 -17.36
C ALA A 115 -18.70 -1.25 -17.87
N ASN A 116 -18.51 -0.29 -18.77
CA ASN A 116 -17.18 0.07 -19.27
C ASN A 116 -16.39 0.84 -18.23
N GLY A 117 -17.04 1.74 -17.49
CA GLY A 117 -16.43 2.46 -16.38
C GLY A 117 -15.96 1.54 -15.27
N GLN A 118 -16.77 0.56 -14.89
CA GLN A 118 -16.43 -0.47 -13.90
C GLN A 118 -15.26 -1.34 -14.35
N LYS A 119 -15.24 -1.75 -15.61
CA LYS A 119 -14.15 -2.52 -16.21
C LYS A 119 -12.86 -1.73 -16.27
N MET A 120 -12.91 -0.51 -16.80
CA MET A 120 -11.76 0.40 -16.86
C MET A 120 -11.17 0.67 -15.47
N PHE A 121 -12.01 0.87 -14.46
CA PHE A 121 -11.55 1.09 -13.09
C PHE A 121 -10.67 -0.05 -12.57
N VAL A 122 -11.00 -1.30 -12.87
CA VAL A 122 -10.24 -2.48 -12.40
C VAL A 122 -9.01 -2.73 -13.28
N GLU A 123 -9.19 -2.74 -14.61
CA GLU A 123 -8.14 -3.16 -15.55
C GLU A 123 -7.03 -2.12 -15.71
N GLU A 124 -7.37 -0.82 -15.70
CA GLU A 124 -6.40 0.24 -15.98
C GLU A 124 -5.73 0.80 -14.72
N THR A 125 -6.37 0.67 -13.56
CA THR A 125 -5.83 1.27 -12.34
C THR A 125 -5.20 0.26 -11.37
N ALA A 126 -5.36 -1.04 -11.60
CA ALA A 126 -4.99 -2.11 -10.68
C ALA A 126 -5.58 -1.92 -9.26
N LEU A 127 -6.71 -1.23 -9.16
CA LEU A 127 -7.39 -0.98 -7.89
C LEU A 127 -8.54 -1.97 -7.68
N ILE A 128 -8.75 -2.34 -6.44
CA ILE A 128 -9.87 -3.19 -6.06
C ILE A 128 -11.07 -2.29 -5.76
N PRO A 129 -12.21 -2.44 -6.48
CA PRO A 129 -13.35 -1.59 -6.26
C PRO A 129 -13.99 -1.82 -4.89
N ALA A 130 -14.25 -0.76 -4.14
CA ALA A 130 -15.04 -0.81 -2.92
C ALA A 130 -16.54 -0.98 -3.20
N ALA A 131 -16.98 -0.72 -4.43
CA ALA A 131 -18.36 -0.80 -4.87
C ALA A 131 -18.76 -2.27 -5.11
N LYS A 132 -19.69 -2.80 -4.32
CA LYS A 132 -20.13 -4.21 -4.38
C LYS A 132 -20.82 -4.60 -5.69
N ASN A 133 -21.29 -3.63 -6.46
CA ASN A 133 -21.95 -3.83 -7.75
C ASN A 133 -20.98 -3.96 -8.92
N ASN A 134 -19.67 -3.81 -8.71
CA ASN A 134 -18.68 -4.04 -9.75
C ASN A 134 -18.40 -5.55 -9.87
N PRO A 135 -18.74 -6.18 -11.02
CA PRO A 135 -18.53 -7.60 -11.21
C PRO A 135 -17.11 -7.97 -11.66
N ASN A 136 -16.27 -6.97 -11.97
CA ASN A 136 -14.94 -7.21 -12.49
C ASN A 136 -13.99 -7.56 -11.34
N ALA A 137 -13.16 -8.58 -11.56
CA ALA A 137 -12.13 -9.00 -10.62
C ALA A 137 -10.76 -8.48 -11.06
N PRO A 138 -9.84 -8.21 -10.14
CA PRO A 138 -8.46 -7.90 -10.48
C PRO A 138 -7.83 -9.00 -11.34
N LEU A 139 -7.09 -8.58 -12.37
CA LEU A 139 -6.41 -9.51 -13.28
C LEU A 139 -4.96 -9.76 -12.87
N ASP A 140 -4.37 -8.79 -12.17
CA ASP A 140 -2.99 -8.86 -11.71
C ASP A 140 -2.83 -9.76 -10.47
N PRO A 141 -1.62 -10.31 -10.23
CA PRO A 141 -1.39 -11.24 -9.12
C PRO A 141 -1.58 -10.60 -7.74
N LEU A 142 -1.25 -9.32 -7.55
CA LEU A 142 -1.42 -8.63 -6.27
C LEU A 142 -2.90 -8.42 -5.94
N GLY A 143 -3.68 -8.00 -6.93
CA GLY A 143 -5.13 -7.84 -6.78
C GLY A 143 -5.83 -9.19 -6.51
N LYS A 144 -5.39 -10.27 -7.16
CA LYS A 144 -5.89 -11.61 -6.92
C LYS A 144 -5.62 -12.10 -5.49
N ASP A 145 -4.39 -11.92 -4.98
CA ASP A 145 -4.04 -12.29 -3.60
C ASP A 145 -4.91 -11.55 -2.58
N ILE A 146 -5.16 -10.24 -2.77
CA ILE A 146 -6.07 -9.50 -1.88
C ILE A 146 -7.51 -10.02 -1.99
N ALA A 147 -7.99 -10.36 -3.18
CA ALA A 147 -9.33 -10.91 -3.36
C ALA A 147 -9.49 -12.27 -2.65
N GLU A 148 -8.50 -13.15 -2.76
CA GLU A 148 -8.44 -14.44 -2.06
C GLU A 148 -8.42 -14.28 -0.54
N ARG A 149 -7.56 -13.38 -0.02
CA ARG A 149 -7.51 -13.06 1.42
C ARG A 149 -8.79 -12.42 1.92
N THR A 150 -9.45 -11.59 1.10
CA THR A 150 -10.77 -11.05 1.42
C THR A 150 -11.79 -12.17 1.61
N ALA A 151 -11.83 -13.11 0.68
CA ALA A 151 -12.74 -14.27 0.75
C ALA A 151 -12.44 -15.18 1.95
N ALA A 152 -11.16 -15.30 2.33
CA ALA A 152 -10.71 -16.08 3.48
C ALA A 152 -10.86 -15.35 4.84
N GLY A 153 -11.24 -14.07 4.86
CA GLY A 153 -11.31 -13.27 6.09
C GLY A 153 -9.94 -12.91 6.67
N LEU A 154 -8.88 -12.91 5.86
CA LEU A 154 -7.50 -12.64 6.25
C LEU A 154 -7.09 -11.19 6.02
N LEU A 155 -8.03 -10.27 6.15
CA LEU A 155 -7.79 -8.83 6.09
C LEU A 155 -8.16 -8.15 7.40
N TYR A 156 -7.40 -7.12 7.76
CA TYR A 156 -7.83 -6.19 8.81
C TYR A 156 -7.86 -4.76 8.28
N THR A 157 -8.74 -3.96 8.86
CA THR A 157 -8.87 -2.54 8.52
C THR A 157 -8.19 -1.72 9.58
N SER A 158 -7.37 -0.77 9.19
CA SER A 158 -6.83 0.20 10.15
C SER A 158 -7.96 1.10 10.66
N CYS A 159 -8.10 1.17 11.97
CA CYS A 159 -8.97 2.14 12.66
C CYS A 159 -8.13 3.28 13.28
N PHE A 160 -6.97 3.54 12.73
CA PHE A 160 -6.04 4.52 13.26
C PHE A 160 -6.59 5.93 13.11
N ILE A 161 -6.80 6.59 14.25
CA ILE A 161 -7.15 8.01 14.33
C ILE A 161 -5.93 8.73 14.92
N ALA A 162 -5.37 9.64 14.15
CA ALA A 162 -4.16 10.35 14.54
C ALA A 162 -4.33 11.86 14.35
N PRO A 163 -3.53 12.68 15.06
CA PRO A 163 -3.41 14.10 14.80
C PRO A 163 -3.03 14.36 13.32
N SER A 164 -3.42 15.52 12.79
CA SER A 164 -3.18 15.87 11.38
C SER A 164 -1.70 15.95 11.00
N ASP A 165 -0.83 16.18 11.96
CA ASP A 165 0.62 16.30 11.80
C ASP A 165 1.40 15.02 12.11
N HIS A 166 0.72 13.91 12.44
CA HIS A 166 1.38 12.67 12.86
C HIS A 166 2.40 12.15 11.85
N TRP A 167 2.12 12.27 10.55
CA TRP A 167 3.06 11.83 9.51
C TRP A 167 4.36 12.62 9.53
N SER A 168 4.31 13.94 9.78
CA SER A 168 5.52 14.75 9.88
C SER A 168 6.30 14.46 11.16
N VAL A 169 5.61 14.27 12.29
CA VAL A 169 6.25 13.97 13.58
C VAL A 169 6.86 12.58 13.57
N ILE A 170 6.07 11.55 13.25
CA ILE A 170 6.53 10.15 13.20
C ILE A 170 7.58 9.98 12.10
N GLY A 171 7.35 10.56 10.90
CA GLY A 171 8.28 10.47 9.80
C GLY A 171 9.65 11.05 10.13
N ALA A 172 9.70 12.20 10.79
CA ALA A 172 10.96 12.79 11.23
C ALA A 172 11.70 11.93 12.27
N ALA A 173 10.97 11.34 13.23
CA ALA A 173 11.55 10.43 14.22
C ALA A 173 12.10 9.15 13.57
N MET A 174 11.33 8.57 12.64
CA MET A 174 11.72 7.40 11.86
C MET A 174 12.96 7.66 10.99
N GLN A 175 13.01 8.79 10.28
CA GLN A 175 14.16 9.17 9.48
C GLN A 175 15.44 9.32 10.32
N LYS A 176 15.33 9.92 11.51
CA LYS A 176 16.47 10.00 12.43
C LYS A 176 16.95 8.62 12.88
N TYR A 177 16.02 7.71 13.15
CA TYR A 177 16.36 6.35 13.56
C TYR A 177 17.03 5.59 12.41
N ILE A 178 16.42 5.59 11.23
CA ILE A 178 16.92 4.90 10.04
C ILE A 178 18.30 5.39 9.63
N SER A 179 18.58 6.70 9.77
CA SER A 179 19.89 7.28 9.49
C SER A 179 20.94 7.07 10.60
N GLY A 180 20.59 6.37 11.69
CA GLY A 180 21.49 6.15 12.82
C GLY A 180 21.70 7.37 13.73
N ASN A 181 20.89 8.42 13.58
CA ASN A 181 21.03 9.68 14.34
C ASN A 181 20.15 9.71 15.62
N SER A 182 19.48 8.62 15.95
CA SER A 182 18.76 8.47 17.23
C SER A 182 18.74 7.02 17.69
N SER A 183 18.52 6.83 18.99
CA SER A 183 18.38 5.51 19.59
C SER A 183 16.95 4.97 19.52
N LYS A 184 16.77 3.67 19.82
CA LYS A 184 15.44 3.05 20.00
C LYS A 184 14.62 3.75 21.11
N ALA A 185 15.29 4.21 22.16
CA ALA A 185 14.63 4.93 23.26
C ALA A 185 14.12 6.29 22.80
N ASP A 186 14.90 7.01 21.98
CA ASP A 186 14.48 8.29 21.42
C ASP A 186 13.29 8.10 20.46
N LEU A 187 13.33 7.06 19.62
CA LEU A 187 12.21 6.72 18.75
C LEU A 187 10.95 6.39 19.56
N ALA A 188 11.08 5.58 20.61
CA ALA A 188 9.94 5.23 21.47
C ALA A 188 9.34 6.45 22.20
N SER A 189 10.17 7.45 22.50
CA SER A 189 9.71 8.67 23.17
C SER A 189 9.02 9.65 22.22
N ALA A 190 9.24 9.49 20.91
CA ALA A 190 8.67 10.35 19.86
C ALA A 190 7.35 9.80 19.30
N LEU A 191 7.06 8.51 19.49
CA LEU A 191 5.84 7.81 19.07
C LEU A 191 4.80 7.77 20.17
#